data_42d119d82c5553b83d23433a8550b6b9
#
_entry.id   42d119d82c5553b83d23433a8550b6b9
#
_cell.length_a   1.000
_cell.length_b   1.000
_cell.length_c   1.000
_cell.angle_alpha   90.00
_cell.angle_beta   90.00
_cell.angle_gamma   90.00
#
_symmetry.space_group_name_H-M   'P 1'
#
loop_
_entity.id
_entity.type
_entity.pdbx_description
1 polymer ?
#
loop_
_entity_poly.entity_id
_entity_poly.type
_entity_poly.pdbx_seq_one_letter_code
_entity_poly.pdbx_strand_id
1 'polypeptide(L)' 'MIQLVLTVCLAAAPTSCKEERPFFDGSLLACATQGQLLAARWVADHPAYTLTRWRCEANRPRETPI' A
#
# COMPACT_ATOMS: atom_id res chain seq x y z
N MET A 1 -14.22 -3.54 -4.09
CA MET A 1 -13.31 -2.44 -3.96
C MET A 1 -11.91 -2.91 -3.67
N ILE A 2 -10.94 -2.30 -4.26
CA ILE A 2 -9.56 -2.72 -4.14
C ILE A 2 -8.79 -1.70 -3.34
N GLN A 3 -7.91 -2.16 -2.48
CA GLN A 3 -7.05 -1.28 -1.72
C GLN A 3 -5.62 -1.52 -2.06
N LEU A 4 -4.88 -0.44 -2.17
CA LEU A 4 -3.44 -0.53 -2.32
C LEU A 4 -2.84 -0.46 -0.92
N VAL A 5 -2.00 -1.41 -0.58
CA VAL A 5 -1.40 -1.49 0.74
C VAL A 5 0.11 -1.38 0.58
N LEU A 6 0.69 -0.42 1.24
CA LEU A 6 2.13 -0.20 1.20
C LEU A 6 2.72 -0.58 2.56
N THR A 7 3.78 -1.37 2.55
CA THR A 7 4.49 -1.68 3.77
C THR A 7 5.74 -0.81 3.78
N VAL A 8 5.80 0.11 4.71
CA VAL A 8 6.89 1.08 4.77
C VAL A 8 7.56 1.02 6.12
N CYS A 9 8.84 1.31 6.13
CA CYS A 9 9.63 1.28 7.36
C CYS A 9 10.39 2.59 7.48
N LEU A 10 10.67 3.00 8.69
CA LEU A 10 11.45 4.21 8.89
C LEU A 10 12.87 3.94 8.43
N ALA A 11 13.42 4.85 7.65
CA ALA A 11 14.79 4.70 7.16
C ALA A 11 15.78 4.68 8.32
N ALA A 12 15.52 5.47 9.35
CA ALA A 12 16.41 5.53 10.49
C ALA A 12 16.21 4.37 11.45
N ALA A 13 15.08 3.68 11.37
CA ALA A 13 14.79 2.56 12.24
C ALA A 13 14.09 1.49 11.41
N PRO A 14 14.83 0.68 10.68
CA PRO A 14 14.24 -0.25 9.73
C PRO A 14 13.33 -1.31 10.33
N THR A 15 13.37 -1.49 11.65
CA THR A 15 12.46 -2.42 12.27
C THR A 15 11.13 -1.78 12.61
N SER A 16 11.01 -0.46 12.47
CA SER A 16 9.77 0.23 12.75
C SER A 16 8.99 0.37 11.44
N CYS A 17 8.13 -0.58 11.20
CA CYS A 17 7.39 -0.65 9.95
C CYS A 17 5.91 -0.53 10.20
N LYS A 18 5.18 -0.09 9.20
CA LYS A 18 3.74 -0.01 9.28
C LYS A 18 3.15 -0.18 7.90
N GLU A 19 1.85 -0.37 7.85
CA GLU A 19 1.15 -0.46 6.59
C GLU A 19 0.37 0.81 6.36
N GLU A 20 0.44 1.33 5.15
CA GLU A 20 -0.31 2.51 4.77
C GLU A 20 -1.27 2.12 3.66
N ARG A 21 -2.46 2.68 3.70
CA ARG A 21 -3.47 2.39 2.69
C ARG A 21 -3.93 3.69 2.06
N PRO A 22 -3.16 4.23 1.13
CA PRO A 22 -3.56 5.48 0.48
C PRO A 22 -4.83 5.23 -0.33
N PHE A 23 -5.57 6.28 -0.55
CA PHE A 23 -6.78 6.18 -1.31
C PHE A 23 -6.50 5.67 -2.71
N PHE A 24 -7.24 4.70 -3.15
CA PHE A 24 -7.11 4.19 -4.49
C PHE A 24 -8.48 3.76 -4.98
N ASP A 25 -8.86 4.24 -6.15
CA ASP A 25 -10.15 3.92 -6.71
C ASP A 25 -9.90 3.29 -8.07
N GLY A 26 -10.05 2.01 -8.16
CA GLY A 26 -9.82 1.32 -9.42
C GLY A 26 -9.98 -0.17 -9.26
N SER A 27 -9.70 -0.88 -10.33
CA SER A 27 -9.82 -2.32 -10.35
C SER A 27 -8.54 -2.95 -9.87
N LEU A 28 -8.57 -4.25 -9.69
CA LEU A 28 -7.37 -4.97 -9.31
C LEU A 28 -6.31 -4.82 -10.38
N LEU A 29 -6.68 -4.85 -11.65
CA LEU A 29 -5.72 -4.66 -12.71
C LEU A 29 -5.10 -3.26 -12.65
N ALA A 30 -5.91 -2.25 -12.41
CA ALA A 30 -5.40 -0.90 -12.29
C ALA A 30 -4.45 -0.77 -11.09
N CYS A 31 -4.77 -1.43 -10.00
CA CYS A 31 -3.89 -1.42 -8.85
C CYS A 31 -2.57 -2.10 -9.20
N ALA A 32 -2.63 -3.22 -9.89
CA ALA A 32 -1.42 -3.94 -10.25
C ALA A 32 -0.53 -3.13 -11.20
N THR A 33 -1.13 -2.36 -12.08
CA THR A 33 -0.35 -1.60 -13.05
C THR A 33 0.10 -0.25 -12.52
N GLN A 34 -0.67 0.34 -11.59
CA GLN A 34 -0.35 1.67 -11.10
C GLN A 34 0.20 1.68 -9.70
N GLY A 35 0.11 0.56 -8.99
CA GLY A 35 0.49 0.51 -7.59
C GLY A 35 1.93 0.91 -7.35
N GLN A 36 2.82 0.48 -8.22
CA GLN A 36 4.21 0.78 -8.05
C GLN A 36 4.45 2.27 -8.15
N LEU A 37 3.78 2.92 -9.09
CA LEU A 37 3.95 4.35 -9.26
C LEU A 37 3.37 5.10 -8.05
N LEU A 38 2.20 4.67 -7.59
CA LEU A 38 1.59 5.30 -6.43
C LEU A 38 2.43 5.09 -5.18
N ALA A 39 3.03 3.91 -5.04
CA ALA A 39 3.89 3.64 -3.91
C ALA A 39 5.11 4.55 -3.95
N ALA A 40 5.69 4.74 -5.13
CA ALA A 40 6.84 5.61 -5.28
C ALA A 40 6.49 7.05 -4.92
N ARG A 41 5.30 7.49 -5.29
CA ARG A 41 4.88 8.85 -4.97
C ARG A 41 4.67 9.02 -3.48
N TRP A 42 4.11 8.02 -2.85
CA TRP A 42 3.89 8.09 -1.41
C TRP A 42 5.22 8.24 -0.69
N VAL A 43 6.21 7.45 -1.10
CA VAL A 43 7.52 7.49 -0.47
C VAL A 43 8.20 8.83 -0.75
N ALA A 44 7.99 9.38 -1.94
CA ALA A 44 8.57 10.68 -2.26
C ALA A 44 8.01 11.78 -1.35
N ASP A 45 6.74 11.63 -0.94
CA ASP A 45 6.13 12.60 -0.04
C ASP A 45 6.46 12.32 1.42
N HIS A 46 7.06 11.20 1.72
CA HIS A 46 7.38 10.82 3.10
C HIS A 46 8.83 10.36 3.17
N PRO A 47 9.78 11.27 3.06
CA PRO A 47 11.19 10.90 2.93
C PRO A 47 11.77 10.18 4.13
N ALA A 48 11.09 10.19 5.25
CA ALA A 48 11.57 9.47 6.42
C ALA A 48 11.33 7.97 6.30
N TYR A 49 10.54 7.55 5.29
CA TYR A 49 10.19 6.14 5.14
C TYR A 49 10.77 5.54 3.88
N THR A 50 10.96 4.24 3.91
CA THR A 50 11.36 3.49 2.72
C THR A 50 10.29 2.46 2.45
N LEU A 51 10.07 2.15 1.18
CA LEU A 51 9.08 1.17 0.81
C LEU A 51 9.70 -0.21 0.85
N THR A 52 9.11 -1.12 1.61
CA THR A 52 9.57 -2.49 1.68
C THR A 52 8.83 -3.33 0.66
N ARG A 53 7.52 -3.17 0.57
CA ARG A 53 6.74 -3.90 -0.42
C ARG A 53 5.38 -3.26 -0.54
N TRP A 54 4.65 -3.61 -1.56
CA TRP A 54 3.29 -3.14 -1.73
C TRP A 54 2.47 -4.29 -2.30
N ARG A 55 1.18 -4.22 -2.09
CA ARG A 55 0.30 -5.23 -2.63
C ARG A 55 -1.08 -4.64 -2.84
N CYS A 56 -1.88 -5.34 -3.62
CA CYS A 56 -3.27 -4.96 -3.85
C CYS A 56 -4.15 -5.97 -3.15
N GLU A 57 -5.12 -5.47 -2.40
CA GLU A 57 -6.04 -6.34 -1.68
C GLU A 57 -7.44 -6.05 -2.11
N ALA A 58 -8.22 -7.11 -2.28
CA ALA A 58 -9.63 -6.95 -2.52
C ALA A 58 -10.27 -6.60 -1.20
N ASN A 59 -10.76 -5.38 -1.08
CA ASN A 59 -11.34 -4.96 0.15
C ASN A 59 -12.79 -5.23 0.08
N ARG A 60 -13.24 -6.41 0.55
CA ARG A 60 -14.59 -6.73 0.54
C ARG A 60 -15.11 -6.67 1.92
N PRO A 61 -16.38 -6.53 2.08
CA PRO A 61 -17.01 -6.53 3.36
C PRO A 61 -16.63 -7.78 4.06
N ARG A 62 -16.53 -7.74 5.33
CA ARG A 62 -16.20 -8.85 6.02
C ARG A 62 -17.05 -9.93 5.70
N GLU A 63 -16.59 -10.92 5.14
CA GLU A 63 -17.35 -11.97 4.84
C GLU A 63 -17.54 -12.78 5.96
N THR A 64 -18.63 -13.28 6.15
CA THR A 64 -18.92 -14.11 7.18
C THR A 64 -18.55 -15.43 6.87
N PRO A 65 -17.68 -15.97 7.51
CA PRO A 65 -17.34 -17.32 7.25
C PRO A 65 -18.46 -18.13 7.66
N ILE A 66 -18.80 -18.99 6.91
CA ILE A 66 -19.95 -19.72 7.19
C ILE A 66 -19.71 -20.86 8.11
#